data_6e5ad120efba1ac7a022efde9fa00b3d
#
_entry.id   6e5ad120efba1ac7a022efde9fa00b3d
#
_cell.length_a   1.000
_cell.length_b   1.000
_cell.length_c   1.000
_cell.angle_alpha   90.00
_cell.angle_beta   90.00
_cell.angle_gamma   90.00
#
_symmetry.space_group_name_H-M   'P 1'
#
loop_
_entity.id
_entity.type
_entity.pdbx_description
1 polymer ?
#
loop_
_entity_poly.entity_id
_entity_poly.type
_entity_poly.pdbx_seq_one_letter_code
_entity_poly.pdbx_strand_id
1 'polypeptide(L)'
;MKKARVIPHTSWAAKSLWSVEGKTMSMLLFALAILGIGDGLIVLANLGSSPWTVLSQGVALQAKVSIGWSSFWISCLVMLAWIPLKLRLGLGTILNIIVIAFFLGLTTKIVPEPTALFSRILFGGIGLLLYGLGTALYLTCHQGAGPRDGLMVGLCQRFHLKVGIVRTSLEVSVCVLGYILGGTVGIGTVVFAAAIGWIVQLCLNSIARLPHLPHEGDNLH
;
A
#
# COMPACT_ATOMS: atom_id res chain seq x y z
N MET A 1 2.03 29.10 -13.87
CA MET A 1 2.20 28.38 -12.60
C MET A 1 2.47 26.90 -12.93
N LYS A 2 3.68 26.37 -12.70
CA LYS A 2 3.97 24.95 -12.86
C LYS A 2 3.17 24.20 -11.78
N LYS A 3 2.23 23.30 -12.18
CA LYS A 3 1.55 22.40 -11.24
C LYS A 3 2.64 21.62 -10.49
N ALA A 4 2.75 21.81 -9.19
CA ALA A 4 3.66 21.04 -8.35
C ALA A 4 3.34 19.56 -8.57
N ARG A 5 4.31 18.78 -9.04
CA ARG A 5 4.15 17.32 -9.16
C ARG A 5 4.06 16.76 -7.76
N VAL A 6 2.94 16.17 -7.43
CA VAL A 6 2.67 15.60 -6.09
C VAL A 6 3.64 14.45 -5.76
N ILE A 7 4.11 13.71 -6.79
CA ILE A 7 5.07 12.60 -6.64
C ILE A 7 6.38 13.03 -7.29
N PRO A 8 7.52 13.01 -6.55
CA PRO A 8 8.82 13.36 -7.09
C PRO A 8 9.27 12.36 -8.17
N HIS A 9 9.95 12.86 -9.19
CA HIS A 9 10.61 12.02 -10.20
C HIS A 9 12.00 11.66 -9.68
N THR A 10 12.25 10.38 -9.51
CA THR A 10 13.50 9.87 -8.93
C THR A 10 14.37 9.19 -9.99
N SER A 11 15.65 8.95 -9.66
CA SER A 11 16.57 8.22 -10.55
C SER A 11 16.21 6.75 -10.79
N TRP A 12 15.22 6.24 -10.08
CA TRP A 12 14.66 4.88 -10.23
C TRP A 12 13.23 4.89 -10.75
N ALA A 13 12.70 6.04 -11.20
CA ALA A 13 11.39 6.12 -11.81
C ALA A 13 11.38 5.39 -13.16
N ALA A 14 10.37 4.59 -13.40
CA ALA A 14 10.20 3.83 -14.63
C ALA A 14 9.92 4.73 -15.83
N LYS A 15 10.42 4.37 -17.00
CA LYS A 15 10.09 5.04 -18.27
C LYS A 15 8.71 4.66 -18.79
N SER A 16 8.22 3.48 -18.42
CA SER A 16 6.87 3.01 -18.77
C SER A 16 6.31 2.10 -17.70
N LEU A 17 4.97 1.86 -17.74
CA LEU A 17 4.28 0.97 -16.79
C LEU A 17 4.80 -0.48 -16.82
N TRP A 18 5.46 -0.89 -17.90
CA TRP A 18 5.95 -2.25 -18.14
C TRP A 18 7.47 -2.32 -18.33
N SER A 19 8.20 -1.24 -18.02
CA SER A 19 9.67 -1.26 -18.12
C SER A 19 10.28 -2.16 -17.05
N VAL A 20 11.24 -3.00 -17.46
CA VAL A 20 11.98 -3.92 -16.58
C VAL A 20 13.42 -3.40 -16.47
N GLU A 21 13.59 -2.28 -15.80
CA GLU A 21 14.92 -1.72 -15.49
C GLU A 21 15.38 -2.25 -14.13
N GLY A 22 16.57 -2.81 -14.04
CA GLY A 22 17.08 -3.47 -12.82
C GLY A 22 17.01 -2.56 -11.58
N LYS A 23 17.34 -1.27 -11.72
CA LYS A 23 17.30 -0.30 -10.62
C LYS A 23 15.86 -0.02 -10.14
N THR A 24 14.94 0.16 -11.07
CA THR A 24 13.52 0.38 -10.76
C THR A 24 12.91 -0.86 -10.13
N MET A 25 13.22 -2.03 -10.69
CA MET A 25 12.68 -3.30 -10.21
C MET A 25 13.16 -3.63 -8.79
N SER A 26 14.46 -3.48 -8.51
CA SER A 26 15.00 -3.71 -7.17
C SER A 26 14.40 -2.76 -6.14
N MET A 27 14.27 -1.47 -6.47
CA MET A 27 13.64 -0.48 -5.60
C MET A 27 12.15 -0.80 -5.36
N LEU A 28 11.42 -1.18 -6.42
CA LEU A 28 10.02 -1.55 -6.30
C LEU A 28 9.82 -2.77 -5.40
N LEU A 29 10.58 -3.85 -5.63
CA LEU A 29 10.49 -5.06 -4.81
C LEU A 29 10.85 -4.78 -3.34
N PHE A 30 11.89 -3.99 -3.10
CA PHE A 30 12.28 -3.56 -1.76
C PHE A 30 11.17 -2.74 -1.08
N ALA A 31 10.59 -1.77 -1.79
CA ALA A 31 9.51 -0.93 -1.27
C ALA A 31 8.26 -1.75 -0.91
N LEU A 32 7.87 -2.69 -1.78
CA LEU A 32 6.71 -3.55 -1.56
C LEU A 32 6.96 -4.57 -0.44
N ALA A 33 8.20 -5.07 -0.30
CA ALA A 33 8.59 -5.93 0.82
C ALA A 33 8.48 -5.21 2.16
N ILE A 34 9.04 -3.99 2.27
CA ILE A 34 8.94 -3.15 3.47
C ILE A 34 7.47 -2.86 3.80
N LEU A 35 6.65 -2.56 2.80
CA LEU A 35 5.23 -2.31 2.99
C LEU A 35 4.51 -3.54 3.54
N GLY A 36 4.76 -4.72 2.96
CA GLY A 36 4.17 -5.99 3.42
C GLY A 36 4.62 -6.38 4.84
N ILE A 37 5.90 -6.17 5.17
CA ILE A 37 6.43 -6.36 6.53
C ILE A 37 5.76 -5.39 7.51
N GLY A 38 5.66 -4.11 7.15
CA GLY A 38 5.00 -3.10 7.96
C GLY A 38 3.55 -3.44 8.26
N ASP A 39 2.79 -3.87 7.25
CA ASP A 39 1.40 -4.31 7.40
C ASP A 39 1.30 -5.55 8.32
N GLY A 40 2.24 -6.51 8.19
CA GLY A 40 2.33 -7.68 9.06
C GLY A 40 2.59 -7.31 10.53
N LEU A 41 3.47 -6.35 10.80
CA LEU A 41 3.72 -5.88 12.16
C LEU A 41 2.50 -5.18 12.77
N ILE A 42 1.76 -4.39 11.98
CA ILE A 42 0.51 -3.77 12.42
C ILE A 42 -0.52 -4.85 12.79
N VAL A 43 -0.63 -5.91 12.01
CA VAL A 43 -1.51 -7.05 12.31
C VAL A 43 -1.12 -7.71 13.62
N LEU A 44 0.17 -8.04 13.81
CA LEU A 44 0.68 -8.67 15.02
C LEU A 44 0.55 -7.79 16.27
N ALA A 45 0.60 -6.46 16.11
CA ALA A 45 0.34 -5.53 17.21
C ALA A 45 -1.05 -5.71 17.84
N ASN A 46 -2.01 -6.22 17.07
CA ASN A 46 -3.39 -6.49 17.50
C ASN A 46 -4.06 -5.29 18.23
N LEU A 47 -3.75 -4.07 17.74
CA LEU A 47 -4.34 -2.80 18.21
C LEU A 47 -5.35 -2.24 17.21
N GLY A 48 -5.55 -2.93 16.09
CA GLY A 48 -6.30 -2.52 14.93
C GLY A 48 -5.40 -2.28 13.72
N SER A 49 -5.90 -2.51 12.53
CA SER A 49 -5.16 -2.50 11.27
C SER A 49 -5.72 -1.51 10.26
N SER A 50 -5.10 -1.41 9.08
CA SER A 50 -5.68 -0.62 7.99
C SER A 50 -7.04 -1.20 7.57
N PRO A 51 -7.99 -0.39 7.07
CA PRO A 51 -9.32 -0.86 6.67
C PRO A 51 -9.30 -2.09 5.76
N TRP A 52 -8.43 -2.12 4.77
CA TRP A 52 -8.27 -3.26 3.86
C TRP A 52 -7.64 -4.48 4.52
N THR A 53 -6.77 -4.26 5.49
CA THR A 53 -6.16 -5.34 6.26
C THR A 53 -7.16 -5.92 7.25
N VAL A 54 -8.06 -5.10 7.82
CA VAL A 54 -9.22 -5.56 8.60
C VAL A 54 -10.10 -6.49 7.76
N LEU A 55 -10.38 -6.11 6.50
CA LEU A 55 -11.11 -7.00 5.57
C LEU A 55 -10.34 -8.31 5.33
N SER A 56 -9.02 -8.22 5.11
CA SER A 56 -8.17 -9.40 4.89
C SER A 56 -8.15 -10.32 6.10
N GLN A 57 -8.10 -9.79 7.32
CA GLN A 57 -8.20 -10.55 8.57
C GLN A 57 -9.55 -11.26 8.67
N GLY A 58 -10.66 -10.53 8.43
CA GLY A 58 -12.00 -11.09 8.50
C GLY A 58 -12.20 -12.24 7.51
N VAL A 59 -11.81 -12.05 6.25
CA VAL A 59 -11.87 -13.10 5.22
C VAL A 59 -10.95 -14.29 5.57
N ALA A 60 -9.75 -14.04 6.09
CA ALA A 60 -8.82 -15.09 6.50
C ALA A 60 -9.41 -15.99 7.59
N LEU A 61 -10.08 -15.39 8.58
CA LEU A 61 -10.77 -16.11 9.66
C LEU A 61 -11.91 -16.98 9.12
N GLN A 62 -12.76 -16.44 8.27
CA GLN A 62 -13.92 -17.15 7.72
C GLN A 62 -13.50 -18.27 6.75
N ALA A 63 -12.52 -18.00 5.89
CA ALA A 63 -12.04 -18.97 4.91
C ALA A 63 -11.00 -19.96 5.46
N LYS A 64 -10.53 -19.77 6.72
CA LYS A 64 -9.47 -20.57 7.36
C LYS A 64 -8.18 -20.62 6.54
N VAL A 65 -7.81 -19.48 5.94
CA VAL A 65 -6.56 -19.32 5.18
C VAL A 65 -5.64 -18.32 5.88
N SER A 66 -4.37 -18.26 5.46
CA SER A 66 -3.47 -17.22 5.99
C SER A 66 -3.89 -15.82 5.50
N ILE A 67 -3.56 -14.79 6.28
CA ILE A 67 -3.86 -13.40 5.94
C ILE A 67 -3.21 -12.97 4.62
N GLY A 68 -2.03 -13.49 4.29
CA GLY A 68 -1.37 -13.25 3.01
C GLY A 68 -2.22 -13.76 1.83
N TRP A 69 -2.74 -15.00 1.90
CA TRP A 69 -3.64 -15.54 0.88
C TRP A 69 -4.94 -14.75 0.77
N SER A 70 -5.52 -14.36 1.90
CA SER A 70 -6.73 -13.51 1.92
C SER A 70 -6.46 -12.17 1.23
N SER A 71 -5.37 -11.49 1.59
CA SER A 71 -4.97 -10.21 0.99
C SER A 71 -4.73 -10.33 -0.52
N PHE A 72 -4.09 -11.42 -0.96
CA PHE A 72 -3.89 -11.72 -2.37
C PHE A 72 -5.22 -11.84 -3.13
N TRP A 73 -6.15 -12.67 -2.66
CA TRP A 73 -7.44 -12.88 -3.32
C TRP A 73 -8.32 -11.64 -3.32
N ILE A 74 -8.34 -10.88 -2.21
CA ILE A 74 -9.05 -9.59 -2.17
C ILE A 74 -8.48 -8.63 -3.22
N SER A 75 -7.16 -8.55 -3.35
CA SER A 75 -6.52 -7.71 -4.35
C SER A 75 -6.85 -8.15 -5.78
N CYS A 76 -6.92 -9.46 -6.04
CA CYS A 76 -7.38 -10.00 -7.32
C CYS A 76 -8.85 -9.63 -7.60
N LEU A 77 -9.74 -9.72 -6.62
CA LEU A 77 -11.14 -9.32 -6.76
C LEU A 77 -11.28 -7.81 -7.05
N VAL A 78 -10.49 -6.99 -6.35
CA VAL A 78 -10.44 -5.54 -6.62
C VAL A 78 -9.96 -5.27 -8.04
N MET A 79 -8.98 -6.03 -8.54
CA MET A 79 -8.53 -5.90 -9.93
C MET A 79 -9.59 -6.31 -10.96
N LEU A 80 -10.47 -7.26 -10.66
CA LEU A 80 -11.60 -7.56 -11.54
C LEU A 80 -12.51 -6.36 -11.73
N ALA A 81 -12.68 -5.52 -10.69
CA ALA A 81 -13.44 -4.27 -10.80
C ALA A 81 -12.76 -3.22 -11.70
N TRP A 82 -11.46 -3.37 -12.04
CA TRP A 82 -10.77 -2.50 -13.01
C TRP A 82 -11.23 -2.73 -14.45
N ILE A 83 -11.72 -3.94 -14.77
CA ILE A 83 -12.15 -4.28 -16.14
C ILE A 83 -13.26 -3.34 -16.63
N PRO A 84 -14.40 -3.19 -15.92
CA PRO A 84 -15.45 -2.26 -16.34
C PRO A 84 -15.03 -0.78 -16.23
N LEU A 85 -14.02 -0.47 -15.41
CA LEU A 85 -13.47 0.88 -15.27
C LEU A 85 -12.40 1.20 -16.32
N LYS A 86 -12.02 0.23 -17.16
CA LYS A 86 -10.99 0.36 -18.23
C LYS A 86 -9.67 0.94 -17.73
N LEU A 87 -9.24 0.54 -16.53
CA LEU A 87 -7.99 1.01 -15.93
C LEU A 87 -6.80 0.28 -16.54
N ARG A 88 -5.68 1.00 -16.65
CA ARG A 88 -4.43 0.43 -17.20
C ARG A 88 -3.67 -0.29 -16.10
N LEU A 89 -3.36 -1.55 -16.35
CA LEU A 89 -2.49 -2.36 -15.50
C LEU A 89 -1.03 -1.99 -15.77
N GLY A 90 -0.24 -1.95 -14.70
CA GLY A 90 1.22 -1.83 -14.77
C GLY A 90 1.89 -3.03 -14.10
N LEU A 91 3.16 -3.24 -14.38
CA LEU A 91 3.96 -4.29 -13.74
C LEU A 91 3.98 -4.11 -12.21
N GLY A 92 4.09 -2.87 -11.75
CA GLY A 92 4.03 -2.53 -10.33
C GLY A 92 2.70 -2.90 -9.67
N THR A 93 1.58 -2.86 -10.40
CA THR A 93 0.27 -3.29 -9.87
C THR A 93 0.26 -4.79 -9.58
N ILE A 94 0.81 -5.61 -10.49
CA ILE A 94 0.87 -7.06 -10.33
C ILE A 94 1.82 -7.42 -9.18
N LEU A 95 3.02 -6.82 -9.16
CA LEU A 95 3.99 -7.06 -8.10
C LEU A 95 3.48 -6.59 -6.74
N ASN A 96 2.72 -5.49 -6.68
CA ASN A 96 2.07 -5.03 -5.45
C ASN A 96 1.20 -6.11 -4.81
N ILE A 97 0.39 -6.81 -5.60
CA ILE A 97 -0.48 -7.88 -5.11
C ILE A 97 0.34 -9.04 -4.56
N ILE A 98 1.33 -9.50 -5.32
CA ILE A 98 2.09 -10.71 -5.00
C ILE A 98 3.03 -10.45 -3.81
N VAL A 99 3.84 -9.40 -3.91
CA VAL A 99 4.93 -9.14 -2.95
C VAL A 99 4.38 -8.71 -1.58
N ILE A 100 3.37 -7.83 -1.55
CA ILE A 100 2.77 -7.40 -0.28
C ILE A 100 2.09 -8.59 0.41
N ALA A 101 1.28 -9.36 -0.32
CA ALA A 101 0.60 -10.53 0.24
C ALA A 101 1.59 -11.58 0.77
N PHE A 102 2.68 -11.80 0.04
CA PHE A 102 3.75 -12.73 0.46
C PHE A 102 4.41 -12.26 1.75
N PHE A 103 4.89 -11.01 1.82
CA PHE A 103 5.59 -10.50 3.00
C PHE A 103 4.67 -10.28 4.19
N LEU A 104 3.42 -9.90 3.98
CA LEU A 104 2.39 -9.86 5.02
C LEU A 104 2.20 -11.26 5.65
N GLY A 105 1.97 -12.27 4.82
CA GLY A 105 1.79 -13.64 5.28
C GLY A 105 3.05 -14.22 5.94
N LEU A 106 4.23 -13.92 5.41
CA LEU A 106 5.52 -14.37 5.96
C LEU A 106 5.78 -13.74 7.33
N THR A 107 5.58 -12.43 7.46
CA THR A 107 5.79 -11.71 8.73
C THR A 107 4.88 -12.24 9.82
N THR A 108 3.58 -12.40 9.53
CA THR A 108 2.62 -12.91 10.52
C THR A 108 2.85 -14.38 10.88
N LYS A 109 3.56 -15.15 10.05
CA LYS A 109 3.90 -16.55 10.32
C LYS A 109 5.19 -16.71 11.13
N ILE A 110 6.20 -15.86 10.85
CA ILE A 110 7.55 -16.02 11.41
C ILE A 110 7.74 -15.22 12.70
N VAL A 111 7.18 -13.99 12.74
CA VAL A 111 7.37 -13.09 13.88
C VAL A 111 6.38 -13.45 14.97
N PRO A 112 6.85 -13.69 16.23
CA PRO A 112 5.97 -14.02 17.34
C PRO A 112 5.08 -12.81 17.72
N GLU A 113 3.85 -13.10 18.13
CA GLU A 113 2.93 -12.08 18.61
C GLU A 113 3.43 -11.45 19.92
N PRO A 114 3.48 -10.11 20.01
CA PRO A 114 3.89 -9.43 21.22
C PRO A 114 2.80 -9.54 22.31
N THR A 115 3.18 -9.95 23.52
CA THR A 115 2.25 -10.10 24.65
C THR A 115 2.10 -8.83 25.46
N ALA A 116 3.22 -8.11 25.70
CA ALA A 116 3.20 -6.88 26.48
C ALA A 116 2.65 -5.71 25.66
N LEU A 117 1.84 -4.85 26.29
CA LEU A 117 1.25 -3.66 25.64
C LEU A 117 2.32 -2.74 25.01
N PHE A 118 3.44 -2.53 25.68
CA PHE A 118 4.56 -1.74 25.16
C PHE A 118 5.10 -2.30 23.85
N SER A 119 5.31 -3.62 23.79
CA SER A 119 5.77 -4.29 22.57
C SER A 119 4.74 -4.21 21.45
N ARG A 120 3.44 -4.30 21.77
CA ARG A 120 2.34 -4.12 20.80
C ARG A 120 2.34 -2.70 20.22
N ILE A 121 2.50 -1.67 21.05
CA ILE A 121 2.61 -0.28 20.60
C ILE A 121 3.85 -0.10 19.71
N LEU A 122 4.98 -0.70 20.09
CA LEU A 122 6.20 -0.63 19.30
C LEU A 122 6.05 -1.28 17.92
N PHE A 123 5.44 -2.48 17.87
CA PHE A 123 5.14 -3.17 16.60
C PHE A 123 4.21 -2.33 15.72
N GLY A 124 3.14 -1.78 16.29
CA GLY A 124 2.22 -0.91 15.56
C GLY A 124 2.89 0.34 15.01
N GLY A 125 3.72 1.00 15.83
CA GLY A 125 4.46 2.21 15.45
C GLY A 125 5.51 1.97 14.37
N ILE A 126 6.35 0.95 14.53
CA ILE A 126 7.34 0.54 13.51
C ILE A 126 6.63 0.11 12.24
N GLY A 127 5.58 -0.71 12.36
CA GLY A 127 4.79 -1.17 11.23
C GLY A 127 4.19 -0.01 10.42
N LEU A 128 3.63 0.98 11.11
CA LEU A 128 3.04 2.17 10.48
C LEU A 128 4.09 3.01 9.73
N LEU A 129 5.29 3.18 10.30
CA LEU A 129 6.40 3.88 9.65
C LEU A 129 6.91 3.12 8.41
N LEU A 130 7.10 1.80 8.52
CA LEU A 130 7.50 0.95 7.39
C LEU A 130 6.45 0.94 6.28
N TYR A 131 5.17 0.86 6.65
CA TYR A 131 4.06 0.93 5.69
C TYR A 131 4.08 2.26 4.92
N GLY A 132 4.22 3.39 5.63
CA GLY A 132 4.28 4.71 5.01
C GLY A 132 5.51 4.91 4.13
N LEU A 133 6.69 4.47 4.58
CA LEU A 133 7.93 4.52 3.82
C LEU A 133 7.84 3.65 2.56
N GLY A 134 7.40 2.39 2.70
CA GLY A 134 7.20 1.47 1.57
C GLY A 134 6.23 2.05 0.55
N THR A 135 5.11 2.65 1.02
CA THR A 135 4.15 3.35 0.15
C THR A 135 4.79 4.50 -0.61
N ALA A 136 5.53 5.37 0.05
CA ALA A 136 6.20 6.50 -0.59
C ALA A 136 7.22 6.03 -1.65
N LEU A 137 8.04 5.03 -1.32
CA LEU A 137 9.05 4.49 -2.23
C LEU A 137 8.41 3.84 -3.47
N TYR A 138 7.38 2.99 -3.31
CA TYR A 138 6.76 2.34 -4.48
C TYR A 138 6.07 3.35 -5.41
N LEU A 139 5.44 4.39 -4.84
CA LEU A 139 4.81 5.44 -5.64
C LEU A 139 5.83 6.17 -6.53
N THR A 140 7.05 6.39 -6.05
CA THR A 140 8.12 7.03 -6.83
C THR A 140 8.70 6.15 -7.95
N CYS A 141 8.37 4.85 -7.99
CA CYS A 141 8.74 3.96 -9.10
C CYS A 141 7.91 4.18 -10.37
N HIS A 142 6.75 4.83 -10.30
CA HIS A 142 5.87 5.14 -11.45
C HIS A 142 5.47 3.93 -12.33
N GLN A 143 5.42 2.71 -11.75
CA GLN A 143 5.08 1.46 -12.48
C GLN A 143 3.61 1.02 -12.35
N GLY A 144 2.73 1.93 -12.02
CA GLY A 144 1.30 1.69 -11.86
C GLY A 144 0.83 1.85 -10.42
N ALA A 145 -0.47 2.09 -10.27
CA ALA A 145 -1.10 2.21 -8.95
C ALA A 145 -1.35 0.82 -8.34
N GLY A 146 -1.33 0.73 -7.02
CA GLY A 146 -1.82 -0.45 -6.34
C GLY A 146 -3.31 -0.70 -6.64
N PRO A 147 -3.82 -1.95 -6.47
CA PRO A 147 -5.21 -2.29 -6.81
C PRO A 147 -6.24 -1.37 -6.16
N ARG A 148 -6.04 -1.05 -4.90
CA ARG A 148 -6.94 -0.20 -4.08
C ARG A 148 -6.95 1.25 -4.55
N ASP A 149 -5.77 1.82 -4.80
CA ASP A 149 -5.61 3.20 -5.28
C ASP A 149 -6.17 3.36 -6.70
N GLY A 150 -5.93 2.38 -7.56
CA GLY A 150 -6.48 2.38 -8.91
C GLY A 150 -8.00 2.27 -8.92
N LEU A 151 -8.60 1.42 -8.07
CA LEU A 151 -10.06 1.34 -7.91
C LEU A 151 -10.64 2.71 -7.54
N MET A 152 -10.03 3.39 -6.55
CA MET A 152 -10.45 4.74 -6.15
C MET A 152 -10.40 5.72 -7.32
N VAL A 153 -9.27 5.76 -8.05
CA VAL A 153 -9.12 6.65 -9.21
C VAL A 153 -10.14 6.34 -10.30
N GLY A 154 -10.36 5.05 -10.60
CA GLY A 154 -11.33 4.62 -11.59
C GLY A 154 -12.77 5.02 -11.26
N LEU A 155 -13.18 4.86 -10.00
CA LEU A 155 -14.49 5.30 -9.53
C LEU A 155 -14.64 6.82 -9.60
N CYS A 156 -13.62 7.58 -9.21
CA CYS A 156 -13.61 9.03 -9.33
C CYS A 156 -13.81 9.48 -10.78
N GLN A 157 -13.11 8.85 -11.72
CA GLN A 157 -13.21 9.18 -13.16
C GLN A 157 -14.57 8.78 -13.76
N ARG A 158 -15.07 7.60 -13.39
CA ARG A 158 -16.31 7.06 -13.94
C ARG A 158 -17.55 7.81 -13.49
N PHE A 159 -17.59 8.21 -12.21
CA PHE A 159 -18.75 8.82 -11.58
C PHE A 159 -18.59 10.31 -11.29
N HIS A 160 -17.48 10.92 -11.71
CA HIS A 160 -17.16 12.34 -11.49
C HIS A 160 -17.21 12.76 -10.01
N LEU A 161 -16.84 11.82 -9.10
CA LEU A 161 -16.87 12.04 -7.66
C LEU A 161 -15.55 12.62 -7.14
N LYS A 162 -15.60 13.33 -6.02
CA LYS A 162 -14.41 13.84 -5.35
C LYS A 162 -13.61 12.68 -4.73
N VAL A 163 -12.29 12.69 -4.89
CA VAL A 163 -11.36 11.65 -4.38
C VAL A 163 -11.59 11.36 -2.90
N GLY A 164 -11.75 12.39 -2.07
CA GLY A 164 -11.97 12.22 -0.64
C GLY A 164 -13.24 11.43 -0.32
N ILE A 165 -14.34 11.68 -1.03
CA ILE A 165 -15.60 10.96 -0.82
C ILE A 165 -15.44 9.49 -1.18
N VAL A 166 -14.89 9.21 -2.38
CA VAL A 166 -14.70 7.82 -2.85
C VAL A 166 -13.77 7.05 -1.92
N ARG A 167 -12.64 7.66 -1.54
CA ARG A 167 -11.67 7.04 -0.62
C ARG A 167 -12.32 6.71 0.73
N THR A 168 -12.95 7.70 1.37
CA THR A 168 -13.60 7.49 2.67
C THR A 168 -14.70 6.43 2.58
N SER A 169 -15.55 6.48 1.54
CA SER A 169 -16.61 5.48 1.37
C SER A 169 -16.05 4.07 1.18
N LEU A 170 -15.01 3.90 0.36
CA LEU A 170 -14.36 2.60 0.19
C LEU A 170 -13.74 2.12 1.51
N GLU A 171 -12.97 2.95 2.18
CA GLU A 171 -12.30 2.58 3.43
C GLU A 171 -13.29 2.23 4.54
N VAL A 172 -14.37 3.00 4.70
CA VAL A 172 -15.42 2.69 5.66
C VAL A 172 -16.13 1.39 5.30
N SER A 173 -16.50 1.20 4.02
CA SER A 173 -17.20 -0.02 3.58
C SER A 173 -16.38 -1.27 3.82
N VAL A 174 -15.09 -1.28 3.43
CA VAL A 174 -14.23 -2.45 3.62
C VAL A 174 -13.91 -2.68 5.10
N CYS A 175 -13.79 -1.62 5.91
CA CYS A 175 -13.56 -1.71 7.34
C CYS A 175 -14.77 -2.35 8.04
N VAL A 176 -15.98 -1.89 7.72
CA VAL A 176 -17.22 -2.45 8.28
C VAL A 176 -17.41 -3.91 7.88
N LEU A 177 -17.21 -4.23 6.59
CA LEU A 177 -17.27 -5.62 6.12
C LEU A 177 -16.23 -6.50 6.82
N GLY A 178 -15.00 -6.04 6.93
CA GLY A 178 -13.95 -6.77 7.61
C GLY A 178 -14.24 -6.98 9.10
N TYR A 179 -14.78 -5.98 9.78
CA TYR A 179 -15.20 -6.08 11.18
C TYR A 179 -16.33 -7.12 11.38
N ILE A 180 -17.35 -7.10 10.53
CA ILE A 180 -18.45 -8.08 10.56
C ILE A 180 -17.92 -9.52 10.37
N LEU A 181 -16.88 -9.69 9.55
CA LEU A 181 -16.22 -10.98 9.33
C LEU A 181 -15.23 -11.37 10.46
N GLY A 182 -15.06 -10.54 11.49
CA GLY A 182 -14.20 -10.81 12.64
C GLY A 182 -12.80 -10.18 12.56
N GLY A 183 -12.55 -9.29 11.62
CA GLY A 183 -11.29 -8.53 11.54
C GLY A 183 -11.14 -7.55 12.70
N THR A 184 -9.90 -7.27 13.09
CA THR A 184 -9.58 -6.46 14.28
C THR A 184 -9.61 -4.97 13.96
N VAL A 185 -10.62 -4.29 14.50
CA VAL A 185 -10.74 -2.81 14.51
C VAL A 185 -10.42 -2.32 15.92
N GLY A 186 -9.64 -1.26 16.03
CA GLY A 186 -9.27 -0.70 17.32
C GLY A 186 -8.63 0.69 17.20
N ILE A 187 -8.01 1.16 18.29
CA ILE A 187 -7.30 2.43 18.31
C ILE A 187 -6.24 2.53 17.20
N GLY A 188 -5.55 1.42 16.91
CA GLY A 188 -4.58 1.35 15.82
C GLY A 188 -5.17 1.67 14.46
N THR A 189 -6.44 1.28 14.18
CA THR A 189 -7.14 1.64 12.94
C THR A 189 -7.34 3.15 12.82
N VAL A 190 -7.73 3.80 13.92
CA VAL A 190 -7.92 5.27 13.96
C VAL A 190 -6.58 5.98 13.78
N VAL A 191 -5.55 5.54 14.51
CA VAL A 191 -4.19 6.09 14.39
C VAL A 191 -3.64 5.91 12.97
N PHE A 192 -3.83 4.73 12.37
CA PHE A 192 -3.45 4.47 10.99
C PHE A 192 -4.13 5.47 10.05
N ALA A 193 -5.45 5.58 10.10
CA ALA A 193 -6.22 6.46 9.22
C ALA A 193 -5.80 7.95 9.36
N ALA A 194 -5.50 8.39 10.58
CA ALA A 194 -5.09 9.77 10.86
C ALA A 194 -3.64 10.07 10.46
N ALA A 195 -2.73 9.11 10.64
CA ALA A 195 -1.29 9.34 10.53
C ALA A 195 -0.69 8.94 9.18
N ILE A 196 -1.25 7.92 8.48
CA ILE A 196 -0.61 7.34 7.29
C ILE A 196 -0.39 8.38 6.18
N GLY A 197 -1.35 9.26 5.95
CA GLY A 197 -1.23 10.32 4.93
C GLY A 197 -0.06 11.27 5.20
N TRP A 198 0.12 11.66 6.46
CA TRP A 198 1.22 12.53 6.89
C TRP A 198 2.58 11.82 6.78
N ILE A 199 2.67 10.55 7.19
CA ILE A 199 3.91 9.77 7.11
C ILE A 199 4.33 9.62 5.65
N VAL A 200 3.41 9.24 4.75
CA VAL A 200 3.69 9.14 3.32
C VAL A 200 4.15 10.47 2.75
N GLN A 201 3.46 11.59 3.11
CA GLN A 201 3.84 12.91 2.64
C GLN A 201 5.24 13.33 3.14
N LEU A 202 5.57 13.08 4.41
CA LEU A 202 6.90 13.35 4.96
C LEU A 202 7.97 12.53 4.24
N CYS A 203 7.72 11.24 3.99
CA CYS A 203 8.64 10.38 3.23
C CYS A 203 8.84 10.89 1.80
N LEU A 204 7.76 11.26 1.08
CA LEU A 204 7.84 11.82 -0.27
C LEU A 204 8.62 13.15 -0.30
N ASN A 205 8.40 14.03 0.68
CA ASN A 205 9.14 15.28 0.80
C ASN A 205 10.64 15.04 1.07
N SER A 206 10.96 14.03 1.88
CA SER A 206 12.35 13.63 2.14
C SER A 206 13.03 13.05 0.91
N ILE A 207 12.33 12.20 0.16
CA ILE A 207 12.79 11.64 -1.12
C ILE A 207 13.01 12.75 -2.15
N ALA A 208 12.12 13.75 -2.22
CA ALA A 208 12.25 14.87 -3.14
C ALA A 208 13.48 15.76 -2.89
N ARG A 209 14.05 15.72 -1.67
CA ARG A 209 15.29 16.46 -1.30
C ARG A 209 16.57 15.69 -1.61
N LEU A 210 16.49 14.41 -1.95
CA LEU A 210 17.65 13.64 -2.36
C LEU A 210 18.23 14.23 -3.65
N PRO A 211 19.57 14.37 -3.77
CA PRO A 211 20.18 14.89 -4.98
C PRO A 211 19.78 14.00 -6.16
N HIS A 212 19.14 14.60 -7.14
CA HIS A 212 18.81 13.93 -8.39
C HIS A 212 20.13 13.75 -9.15
N LEU A 213 20.63 12.53 -9.23
CA LEU A 213 21.67 12.22 -10.20
C LEU A 213 21.08 12.42 -11.59
N PRO A 214 21.68 13.27 -12.45
CA PRO A 214 21.16 13.50 -13.79
C PRO A 214 21.03 12.16 -14.52
N HIS A 215 19.90 11.96 -15.21
CA HIS A 215 19.77 10.86 -16.15
C HIS A 215 20.82 11.05 -17.25
N GLU A 216 21.57 10.01 -17.59
CA GLU A 216 22.55 9.96 -18.68
C GLU A 216 21.96 10.34 -20.08
N GLY A 217 20.69 10.66 -20.14
CA GLY A 217 19.97 11.06 -21.36
C GLY A 217 19.75 12.57 -21.57
N ASP A 218 20.07 13.44 -20.60
CA ASP A 218 19.85 14.89 -20.71
C ASP A 218 21.00 15.64 -21.42
N ASN A 219 22.06 14.95 -21.85
CA ASN A 219 23.21 15.53 -22.53
C ASN A 219 23.18 15.41 -24.07
N LEU A 220 22.02 15.12 -24.65
CA LEU A 220 21.87 15.10 -26.12
C LEU A 220 20.80 16.12 -26.58
N HIS A 221 21.06 17.42 -26.34
CA HIS A 221 20.53 18.52 -27.17
C HIS A 221 21.45 19.73 -27.04
#